data_8d034293089b2780cb22f8010f403bff
#
_entry.id   8d034293089b2780cb22f8010f403bff
#
_cell.length_a   1.000
_cell.length_b   1.000
_cell.length_c   1.000
_cell.angle_alpha   90.00
_cell.angle_beta   90.00
_cell.angle_gamma   90.00
#
_symmetry.space_group_name_H-M   'P 1'
#
loop_
_entity.id
_entity.type
_entity.pdbx_description
1 polymer ?
#
loop_
_entity_poly.entity_id
_entity_poly.type
_entity_poly.pdbx_seq_one_letter_code
_entity_poly.pdbx_strand_id
1 'polypeptide(L)'
;PASRPRLPPPDLSVTPMLIGDLFERDVTRTIPPVVYFHEQEPAELKREVEEYIITGGYPANDPRATEGGIHEQFVRILSGIRRELDRTDAKDNPACWISGFYGSGKSSFAKLLGLALDGRKLPDGKSLADALLAQDHSYDAAKLGLAWQNLVRGIQPMAVVFDVGSKARDDEHIHAVAVREMQHRLGYSTTSNLVAEYELKLELEGLHSAFMDKVSAVHGKPWSQLKDSQLAEDYFSAAMHALQPDLFRDPMSWVDSRSGSRFEGKRSADEAVQAIEQMMTQRCPGRTLFIVVDEVSQYVHDDNDRLLALQSFVEALKQRMKGKIWLLATGQQKLEEGTGVASPILKLKDRFPPALRVHLGIANIRDVVHKRLLRKKKLLESDLKELFHAHRSELSLYAYRGDEISETDFVEVYPMLPGHIGLLLDITTGLRSRSTRTQGDSHAIRGLLQLLGDLFRERKLATYEVGRLITIDLIYDVLHSALDADVQMTISRALELCATQEHPLMARVVKAVAMLELVQDHQKTSAELIARSLYTHLGQPNQQPEIQQALDTLVGESLLGYSEKNGYKIESSAGQE
;
A
#
# COMPACT_ATOMS: atom_id res chain seq x y z
N PRO A 1 -65.91 38.30 -20.02
CA PRO A 1 -64.70 38.07 -19.25
C PRO A 1 -64.28 36.64 -19.49
N ALA A 2 -63.25 36.48 -20.31
CA ALA A 2 -62.69 35.19 -20.64
C ALA A 2 -61.82 34.72 -19.47
N SER A 3 -62.09 33.54 -18.95
CA SER A 3 -61.31 32.85 -17.96
C SER A 3 -59.96 32.41 -18.55
N ARG A 4 -58.84 32.87 -17.95
CA ARG A 4 -57.51 32.41 -18.26
C ARG A 4 -57.39 30.90 -17.89
N PRO A 5 -56.82 30.06 -18.75
CA PRO A 5 -56.55 28.66 -18.40
C PRO A 5 -55.54 28.65 -17.28
N ARG A 6 -55.84 27.92 -16.20
CA ARG A 6 -54.89 27.59 -15.11
C ARG A 6 -53.82 26.65 -15.72
N LEU A 7 -52.57 27.03 -15.60
CA LEU A 7 -51.45 26.12 -15.82
C LEU A 7 -51.61 24.89 -14.91
N PRO A 8 -51.33 23.70 -15.39
CA PRO A 8 -51.34 22.52 -14.55
C PRO A 8 -50.26 22.68 -13.44
N PRO A 9 -50.48 22.12 -12.24
CA PRO A 9 -49.47 22.10 -11.21
C PRO A 9 -48.21 21.41 -11.72
N PRO A 10 -47.01 21.83 -11.29
CA PRO A 10 -45.78 21.15 -11.70
C PRO A 10 -45.86 19.68 -11.32
N ASP A 11 -45.44 18.83 -12.23
CA ASP A 11 -45.41 17.39 -12.09
C ASP A 11 -44.45 17.03 -10.95
N LEU A 12 -44.98 16.68 -9.78
CA LEU A 12 -44.24 16.39 -8.53
C LEU A 12 -43.68 14.95 -8.49
N SER A 13 -43.38 14.34 -9.64
CA SER A 13 -42.90 12.96 -9.70
C SER A 13 -41.46 12.78 -10.17
N VAL A 14 -40.60 13.80 -10.03
CA VAL A 14 -39.15 13.56 -10.22
C VAL A 14 -38.58 13.14 -8.88
N THR A 15 -38.39 11.84 -8.69
CA THR A 15 -37.64 11.32 -7.54
C THR A 15 -36.25 11.97 -7.53
N PRO A 16 -35.81 12.60 -6.45
CA PRO A 16 -34.52 13.25 -6.41
C PRO A 16 -33.41 12.21 -6.65
N MET A 17 -32.44 12.54 -7.50
CA MET A 17 -31.29 11.71 -7.77
C MET A 17 -30.42 11.57 -6.52
N LEU A 18 -30.11 10.35 -6.14
CA LEU A 18 -29.27 10.07 -4.98
C LEU A 18 -27.79 10.00 -5.38
N ILE A 19 -26.90 10.33 -4.47
CA ILE A 19 -25.45 10.27 -4.69
C ILE A 19 -25.03 8.87 -5.12
N GLY A 20 -25.60 7.81 -4.52
CA GLY A 20 -25.30 6.42 -4.88
C GLY A 20 -25.60 6.08 -6.32
N ASP A 21 -26.62 6.72 -6.93
CA ASP A 21 -27.04 6.47 -8.30
C ASP A 21 -26.03 6.97 -9.35
N LEU A 22 -25.14 7.89 -8.96
CA LEU A 22 -24.12 8.48 -9.84
C LEU A 22 -23.04 7.49 -10.27
N PHE A 23 -22.75 6.47 -9.47
CA PHE A 23 -21.54 5.66 -9.63
C PHE A 23 -21.77 4.43 -10.50
N GLU A 24 -20.73 4.04 -11.27
CA GLU A 24 -20.73 2.81 -12.06
C GLU A 24 -20.74 1.55 -11.19
N ARG A 25 -20.08 1.62 -10.01
CA ARG A 25 -19.98 0.50 -9.06
C ARG A 25 -20.66 0.87 -7.74
N ASP A 26 -21.11 -0.13 -7.00
CA ASP A 26 -21.60 0.07 -5.66
C ASP A 26 -20.51 0.66 -4.74
N VAL A 27 -20.70 1.90 -4.31
CA VAL A 27 -19.77 2.61 -3.43
C VAL A 27 -19.81 2.12 -2.00
N THR A 28 -20.85 1.34 -1.64
CA THR A 28 -20.99 0.73 -0.30
C THR A 28 -20.28 -0.61 -0.18
N ARG A 29 -19.72 -1.15 -1.28
CA ARG A 29 -18.99 -2.42 -1.26
C ARG A 29 -17.77 -2.37 -0.35
N THR A 30 -17.42 -3.50 0.24
CA THR A 30 -16.20 -3.62 1.02
C THR A 30 -14.98 -3.55 0.09
N ILE A 31 -14.07 -2.63 0.38
CA ILE A 31 -12.77 -2.52 -0.28
C ILE A 31 -11.73 -3.07 0.70
N PRO A 32 -10.95 -4.10 0.34
CA PRO A 32 -9.89 -4.60 1.20
C PRO A 32 -8.89 -3.47 1.52
N PRO A 33 -8.60 -3.22 2.80
CA PRO A 33 -7.77 -2.08 3.21
C PRO A 33 -6.29 -2.31 2.96
N VAL A 34 -5.86 -3.57 2.92
CA VAL A 34 -4.46 -3.98 2.86
C VAL A 34 -4.32 -5.11 1.85
N VAL A 35 -3.22 -5.07 1.11
CA VAL A 35 -2.78 -6.17 0.25
C VAL A 35 -1.87 -7.07 1.07
N TYR A 36 -2.23 -8.32 1.19
CA TYR A 36 -1.43 -9.31 1.88
C TYR A 36 -0.48 -10.02 0.91
N PHE A 37 0.81 -9.90 1.14
CA PHE A 37 1.84 -10.54 0.30
C PHE A 37 1.76 -12.07 0.31
N HIS A 38 1.28 -12.66 1.39
CA HIS A 38 1.11 -14.12 1.51
C HIS A 38 -0.11 -14.67 0.76
N GLU A 39 -1.09 -13.83 0.44
CA GLU A 39 -2.27 -14.21 -0.34
C GLU A 39 -1.92 -14.26 -1.82
N GLN A 40 -1.45 -15.42 -2.28
CA GLN A 40 -0.99 -15.62 -3.67
C GLN A 40 -1.82 -16.65 -4.43
N GLU A 41 -3.00 -17.00 -3.91
CA GLU A 41 -3.93 -17.90 -4.58
C GLU A 41 -4.48 -17.28 -5.88
N PRO A 42 -4.62 -18.06 -6.95
CA PRO A 42 -5.02 -17.52 -8.25
C PRO A 42 -6.33 -16.71 -8.25
N ALA A 43 -7.31 -17.12 -7.44
CA ALA A 43 -8.59 -16.41 -7.33
C ALA A 43 -8.44 -15.02 -6.68
N GLU A 44 -7.59 -14.92 -5.63
CA GLU A 44 -7.29 -13.66 -4.97
C GLU A 44 -6.51 -12.73 -5.90
N LEU A 45 -5.50 -13.27 -6.59
CA LEU A 45 -4.72 -12.51 -7.57
C LEU A 45 -5.59 -11.97 -8.70
N LYS A 46 -6.59 -12.74 -9.15
CA LYS A 46 -7.53 -12.25 -10.16
C LYS A 46 -8.31 -11.05 -9.66
N ARG A 47 -8.88 -11.12 -8.45
CA ARG A 47 -9.60 -9.98 -7.84
C ARG A 47 -8.69 -8.78 -7.65
N GLU A 48 -7.48 -9.00 -7.17
CA GLU A 48 -6.52 -7.94 -6.92
C GLU A 48 -6.10 -7.22 -8.21
N VAL A 49 -5.79 -7.95 -9.28
CA VAL A 49 -5.40 -7.35 -10.55
C VAL A 49 -6.56 -6.63 -11.25
N GLU A 50 -7.78 -7.16 -11.17
CA GLU A 50 -8.98 -6.53 -11.74
C GLU A 50 -9.35 -5.21 -11.03
N GLU A 51 -8.99 -5.08 -9.77
CA GLU A 51 -9.19 -3.84 -9.01
C GLU A 51 -7.97 -2.90 -9.04
N TYR A 52 -6.83 -3.34 -9.58
CA TYR A 52 -5.64 -2.52 -9.63
C TYR A 52 -5.78 -1.41 -10.68
N ILE A 53 -5.50 -0.18 -10.26
CA ILE A 53 -5.62 1.00 -11.13
C ILE A 53 -4.21 1.47 -11.51
N ILE A 54 -3.90 1.43 -12.79
CA ILE A 54 -2.71 2.05 -13.36
C ILE A 54 -3.06 3.51 -13.68
N THR A 55 -2.44 4.43 -12.98
CA THR A 55 -2.61 5.88 -13.14
C THR A 55 -1.50 6.44 -14.04
N GLY A 56 -1.66 7.65 -14.56
CA GLY A 56 -0.68 8.28 -15.44
C GLY A 56 -0.85 7.91 -16.92
N GLY A 57 0.24 7.96 -17.68
CA GLY A 57 0.24 7.70 -19.12
C GLY A 57 -0.54 8.74 -19.93
N TYR A 58 -0.59 9.99 -19.44
CA TYR A 58 -1.21 11.11 -20.14
C TYR A 58 -0.28 11.67 -21.22
N PRO A 59 -0.83 12.25 -22.32
CA PRO A 59 -0.03 12.99 -23.29
C PRO A 59 0.77 14.11 -22.63
N ALA A 60 1.97 14.40 -23.15
CA ALA A 60 2.87 15.39 -22.54
C ALA A 60 2.29 16.81 -22.41
N ASN A 61 1.28 17.14 -23.22
CA ASN A 61 0.57 18.43 -23.18
C ASN A 61 -0.68 18.41 -22.27
N ASP A 62 -1.00 17.28 -21.65
CA ASP A 62 -2.11 17.19 -20.70
C ASP A 62 -1.67 17.78 -19.34
N PRO A 63 -2.47 18.63 -18.68
CA PRO A 63 -2.15 19.19 -17.35
C PRO A 63 -1.94 18.09 -16.28
N ARG A 64 -2.44 16.90 -16.50
CA ARG A 64 -2.28 15.74 -15.59
C ARG A 64 -1.02 14.94 -15.87
N ALA A 65 -0.26 15.26 -16.91
CA ALA A 65 0.99 14.61 -17.22
C ALA A 65 1.97 14.78 -16.05
N THR A 66 2.47 13.67 -15.51
CA THR A 66 3.38 13.63 -14.38
C THR A 66 4.34 12.46 -14.50
N GLU A 67 5.56 12.64 -14.05
CA GLU A 67 6.51 11.53 -13.93
C GLU A 67 6.15 10.55 -12.80
N GLY A 68 5.24 10.95 -11.93
CA GLY A 68 4.83 10.20 -10.74
C GLY A 68 3.70 9.20 -10.95
N GLY A 69 3.14 9.06 -12.16
CA GLY A 69 2.07 8.10 -12.45
C GLY A 69 2.54 6.64 -12.33
N ILE A 70 1.64 5.74 -11.98
CA ILE A 70 1.96 4.30 -11.86
C ILE A 70 2.44 3.74 -13.19
N HIS A 71 1.86 4.18 -14.32
CA HIS A 71 2.32 3.85 -15.66
C HIS A 71 3.81 4.21 -15.84
N GLU A 72 4.16 5.48 -15.57
CA GLU A 72 5.53 5.98 -15.71
C GLU A 72 6.51 5.23 -14.78
N GLN A 73 6.06 4.90 -13.58
CA GLN A 73 6.88 4.16 -12.62
C GLN A 73 7.12 2.71 -13.05
N PHE A 74 6.12 2.03 -13.63
CA PHE A 74 6.33 0.71 -14.25
C PHE A 74 7.30 0.79 -15.43
N VAL A 75 7.08 1.73 -16.35
CA VAL A 75 7.97 1.92 -17.50
C VAL A 75 9.40 2.21 -17.04
N ARG A 76 9.57 3.06 -16.02
CA ARG A 76 10.86 3.42 -15.43
C ARG A 76 11.61 2.21 -14.88
N ILE A 77 10.96 1.41 -14.03
CA ILE A 77 11.61 0.25 -13.38
C ILE A 77 11.94 -0.84 -14.40
N LEU A 78 11.01 -1.18 -15.30
CA LEU A 78 11.22 -2.20 -16.33
C LEU A 78 12.34 -1.80 -17.30
N SER A 79 12.33 -0.56 -17.77
CA SER A 79 13.38 -0.03 -18.65
C SER A 79 14.73 0.14 -17.94
N GLY A 80 14.70 0.50 -16.64
CA GLY A 80 15.90 0.61 -15.82
C GLY A 80 16.58 -0.75 -15.64
N ILE A 81 15.83 -1.79 -15.27
CA ILE A 81 16.34 -3.16 -15.14
C ILE A 81 16.90 -3.64 -16.50
N ARG A 82 16.15 -3.41 -17.59
CA ARG A 82 16.62 -3.81 -18.93
C ARG A 82 17.92 -3.14 -19.30
N ARG A 83 18.08 -1.85 -19.04
CA ARG A 83 19.31 -1.09 -19.32
C ARG A 83 20.51 -1.65 -18.56
N GLU A 84 20.33 -2.01 -17.28
CA GLU A 84 21.40 -2.63 -16.50
C GLU A 84 21.75 -4.05 -17.00
N LEU A 85 20.77 -4.81 -17.47
CA LEU A 85 20.99 -6.12 -18.08
C LEU A 85 21.77 -6.04 -19.40
N ASP A 86 21.59 -4.95 -20.17
CA ASP A 86 22.26 -4.74 -21.46
C ASP A 86 23.69 -4.19 -21.31
N ARG A 87 24.08 -3.70 -20.13
CA ARG A 87 25.43 -3.19 -19.89
C ARG A 87 26.47 -4.29 -20.07
N THR A 88 27.56 -3.97 -20.76
CA THR A 88 28.71 -4.86 -20.99
C THR A 88 29.78 -4.70 -19.91
N ASP A 89 29.89 -3.51 -19.35
CA ASP A 89 30.74 -3.18 -18.20
C ASP A 89 30.00 -3.58 -16.90
N ALA A 90 30.68 -3.57 -15.79
CA ALA A 90 30.19 -4.06 -14.51
C ALA A 90 28.67 -3.84 -14.28
N LYS A 91 27.88 -4.92 -14.17
CA LYS A 91 26.45 -4.89 -13.85
C LYS A 91 26.30 -4.56 -12.36
N ASP A 92 26.36 -3.27 -12.05
CA ASP A 92 26.64 -2.79 -10.72
C ASP A 92 25.41 -2.59 -9.81
N ASN A 93 24.17 -2.70 -10.34
CA ASN A 93 23.02 -2.21 -9.61
C ASN A 93 21.83 -3.19 -9.62
N PRO A 94 21.89 -4.30 -8.84
CA PRO A 94 20.84 -5.31 -8.84
C PRO A 94 19.69 -5.00 -7.86
N ALA A 95 19.51 -3.73 -7.45
CA ALA A 95 18.54 -3.38 -6.41
C ALA A 95 17.66 -2.20 -6.83
N CYS A 96 16.35 -2.39 -6.67
CA CYS A 96 15.30 -1.40 -6.92
C CYS A 96 14.64 -0.98 -5.60
N TRP A 97 14.36 0.32 -5.45
CA TRP A 97 13.66 0.86 -4.30
C TRP A 97 12.30 1.40 -4.70
N ILE A 98 11.24 0.84 -4.12
CA ILE A 98 9.85 1.24 -4.38
C ILE A 98 9.35 1.96 -3.14
N SER A 99 9.22 3.28 -3.22
CA SER A 99 8.79 4.12 -2.10
C SER A 99 7.39 4.69 -2.32
N GLY A 100 6.75 5.08 -1.23
CA GLY A 100 5.46 5.73 -1.24
C GLY A 100 4.88 5.81 0.16
N PHE A 101 3.98 6.77 0.38
CA PHE A 101 3.28 6.87 1.66
C PHE A 101 2.34 5.67 1.87
N TYR A 102 1.81 5.55 3.08
CA TYR A 102 0.88 4.47 3.40
C TYR A 102 -0.42 4.59 2.57
N GLY A 103 -0.83 3.50 1.95
CA GLY A 103 -2.00 3.50 1.06
C GLY A 103 -1.72 3.97 -0.37
N SER A 104 -0.47 4.32 -0.72
CA SER A 104 -0.09 4.70 -2.09
C SER A 104 -0.14 3.56 -3.11
N GLY A 105 -0.34 2.32 -2.65
CA GLY A 105 -0.34 1.13 -3.52
C GLY A 105 1.03 0.50 -3.78
N LYS A 106 2.09 0.89 -3.03
CA LYS A 106 3.44 0.33 -3.19
C LYS A 106 3.51 -1.19 -3.04
N SER A 107 2.77 -1.74 -2.05
CA SER A 107 2.72 -3.19 -1.83
C SER A 107 2.03 -3.91 -2.99
N SER A 108 0.89 -3.40 -3.49
CA SER A 108 0.24 -3.94 -4.70
C SER A 108 1.16 -3.85 -5.92
N PHE A 109 1.83 -2.70 -6.11
CA PHE A 109 2.78 -2.49 -7.21
C PHE A 109 3.90 -3.55 -7.18
N ALA A 110 4.56 -3.73 -6.05
CA ALA A 110 5.66 -4.68 -5.90
C ALA A 110 5.20 -6.13 -6.04
N LYS A 111 4.09 -6.51 -5.38
CA LYS A 111 3.53 -7.85 -5.41
C LYS A 111 3.11 -8.26 -6.81
N LEU A 112 2.30 -7.43 -7.49
CA LEU A 112 1.81 -7.73 -8.83
C LEU A 112 2.95 -7.79 -9.85
N LEU A 113 3.92 -6.87 -9.77
CA LEU A 113 5.12 -6.91 -10.61
C LEU A 113 5.91 -8.20 -10.36
N GLY A 114 6.19 -8.56 -9.11
CA GLY A 114 6.94 -9.77 -8.77
C GLY A 114 6.27 -11.05 -9.24
N LEU A 115 4.95 -11.18 -8.98
CA LEU A 115 4.21 -12.38 -9.39
C LEU A 115 3.98 -12.45 -10.90
N ALA A 116 3.89 -11.31 -11.60
CA ALA A 116 3.88 -11.25 -13.06
C ALA A 116 5.22 -11.75 -13.63
N LEU A 117 6.36 -11.34 -13.03
CA LEU A 117 7.69 -11.84 -13.40
C LEU A 117 7.86 -13.34 -13.07
N ASP A 118 7.21 -13.85 -12.04
CA ASP A 118 7.19 -15.28 -11.71
C ASP A 118 6.34 -16.12 -12.71
N GLY A 119 5.62 -15.46 -13.62
CA GLY A 119 4.79 -16.13 -14.62
C GLY A 119 3.54 -16.77 -14.04
N ARG A 120 2.99 -16.23 -12.92
CA ARG A 120 1.77 -16.75 -12.29
C ARG A 120 0.60 -16.77 -13.24
N LYS A 121 -0.24 -17.78 -13.10
CA LYS A 121 -1.46 -17.96 -13.88
C LYS A 121 -2.69 -17.65 -13.02
N LEU A 122 -3.70 -17.07 -13.66
CA LEU A 122 -5.03 -16.83 -13.10
C LEU A 122 -5.93 -18.06 -13.29
N PRO A 123 -7.08 -18.16 -12.62
CA PRO A 123 -8.00 -19.30 -12.73
C PRO A 123 -8.49 -19.58 -14.16
N ASP A 124 -8.56 -18.55 -15.00
CA ASP A 124 -8.94 -18.66 -16.41
C ASP A 124 -7.77 -19.05 -17.35
N GLY A 125 -6.60 -19.35 -16.80
CA GLY A 125 -5.40 -19.74 -17.52
C GLY A 125 -4.59 -18.59 -18.12
N LYS A 126 -5.07 -17.34 -18.05
CA LYS A 126 -4.32 -16.16 -18.47
C LYS A 126 -3.11 -15.93 -17.59
N SER A 127 -2.06 -15.31 -18.15
CA SER A 127 -0.94 -14.88 -17.31
C SER A 127 -1.33 -13.65 -16.48
N LEU A 128 -0.82 -13.57 -15.25
CA LEU A 128 -1.00 -12.40 -14.41
C LEU A 128 -0.38 -11.14 -15.08
N ALA A 129 0.73 -11.32 -15.83
CA ALA A 129 1.35 -10.24 -16.59
C ALA A 129 0.39 -9.65 -17.64
N ASP A 130 -0.26 -10.49 -18.43
CA ASP A 130 -1.23 -10.02 -19.45
C ASP A 130 -2.41 -9.32 -18.80
N ALA A 131 -2.90 -9.85 -17.67
CA ALA A 131 -3.99 -9.23 -16.92
C ALA A 131 -3.58 -7.88 -16.32
N LEU A 132 -2.36 -7.76 -15.79
CA LEU A 132 -1.83 -6.51 -15.24
C LEU A 132 -1.65 -5.45 -16.34
N LEU A 133 -1.06 -5.82 -17.47
CA LEU A 133 -0.88 -4.90 -18.60
C LEU A 133 -2.23 -4.45 -19.18
N ALA A 134 -3.25 -5.30 -19.16
CA ALA A 134 -4.61 -4.96 -19.60
C ALA A 134 -5.31 -3.93 -18.70
N GLN A 135 -4.82 -3.70 -17.47
CA GLN A 135 -5.33 -2.61 -16.59
C GLN A 135 -4.83 -1.24 -17.00
N ASP A 136 -3.84 -1.16 -17.87
CA ASP A 136 -3.36 0.11 -18.40
C ASP A 136 -4.28 0.62 -19.52
N HIS A 137 -5.20 1.48 -19.15
CA HIS A 137 -6.13 2.15 -20.06
C HIS A 137 -5.66 3.56 -20.45
N SER A 138 -4.38 3.86 -20.22
CA SER A 138 -3.80 5.15 -20.53
C SER A 138 -3.61 5.37 -22.03
N TYR A 139 -3.42 6.63 -22.43
CA TYR A 139 -3.11 6.99 -23.81
C TYR A 139 -1.83 6.29 -24.33
N ASP A 140 -0.85 6.08 -23.44
CA ASP A 140 0.46 5.53 -23.79
C ASP A 140 0.63 4.05 -23.34
N ALA A 141 -0.46 3.30 -23.18
CA ALA A 141 -0.45 1.92 -22.70
C ALA A 141 0.50 1.00 -23.50
N ALA A 142 0.67 1.27 -24.81
CA ALA A 142 1.59 0.53 -25.67
C ALA A 142 3.05 0.62 -25.19
N LYS A 143 3.45 1.71 -24.57
CA LYS A 143 4.81 1.92 -24.03
C LYS A 143 5.09 1.00 -22.85
N LEU A 144 4.12 0.80 -21.96
CA LEU A 144 4.25 -0.15 -20.85
C LEU A 144 4.35 -1.58 -21.38
N GLY A 145 3.50 -1.97 -22.33
CA GLY A 145 3.57 -3.28 -22.99
C GLY A 145 4.92 -3.54 -23.66
N LEU A 146 5.47 -2.53 -24.35
CA LEU A 146 6.80 -2.61 -24.96
C LEU A 146 7.93 -2.72 -23.93
N ALA A 147 7.86 -1.96 -22.84
CA ALA A 147 8.84 -2.04 -21.76
C ALA A 147 8.86 -3.43 -21.11
N TRP A 148 7.69 -4.03 -20.90
CA TRP A 148 7.54 -5.41 -20.40
C TRP A 148 8.17 -6.41 -21.37
N GLN A 149 7.78 -6.37 -22.66
CA GLN A 149 8.31 -7.28 -23.67
C GLN A 149 9.84 -7.17 -23.81
N ASN A 150 10.39 -5.95 -23.77
CA ASN A 150 11.82 -5.73 -23.83
C ASN A 150 12.55 -6.30 -22.62
N LEU A 151 11.96 -6.21 -21.42
CA LEU A 151 12.56 -6.80 -20.22
C LEU A 151 12.58 -8.33 -20.33
N VAL A 152 11.44 -8.97 -20.63
CA VAL A 152 11.35 -10.44 -20.61
C VAL A 152 12.03 -11.10 -21.82
N ARG A 153 12.28 -10.34 -22.90
CA ARG A 153 13.04 -10.83 -24.04
C ARG A 153 14.49 -11.10 -23.62
N GLY A 154 14.94 -12.31 -23.71
CA GLY A 154 16.33 -12.72 -23.40
C GLY A 154 16.60 -13.01 -21.91
N ILE A 155 15.60 -12.95 -21.06
CA ILE A 155 15.63 -13.52 -19.71
C ILE A 155 14.47 -14.49 -19.52
N GLN A 156 14.67 -15.44 -18.61
CA GLN A 156 13.60 -16.32 -18.11
C GLN A 156 13.32 -15.92 -16.67
N PRO A 157 12.42 -14.96 -16.41
CA PRO A 157 12.24 -14.45 -15.07
C PRO A 157 11.57 -15.47 -14.17
N MET A 158 11.91 -15.42 -12.90
CA MET A 158 11.22 -16.06 -11.79
C MET A 158 11.28 -15.13 -10.59
N ALA A 159 10.36 -15.26 -9.63
CA ALA A 159 10.40 -14.43 -8.44
C ALA A 159 10.08 -15.23 -7.17
N VAL A 160 10.60 -14.70 -6.05
CA VAL A 160 10.11 -14.97 -4.70
C VAL A 160 9.58 -13.66 -4.13
N VAL A 161 8.36 -13.69 -3.60
CA VAL A 161 7.61 -12.50 -3.20
C VAL A 161 7.14 -12.70 -1.77
N PHE A 162 7.63 -11.89 -0.83
CA PHE A 162 7.30 -12.02 0.58
C PHE A 162 7.34 -10.68 1.33
N ASP A 163 6.62 -10.63 2.42
CA ASP A 163 6.70 -9.58 3.43
C ASP A 163 7.69 -10.01 4.51
N VAL A 164 8.72 -9.20 4.74
CA VAL A 164 9.76 -9.54 5.71
C VAL A 164 9.25 -9.50 7.14
N GLY A 165 8.32 -8.60 7.47
CA GLY A 165 7.76 -8.49 8.82
C GLY A 165 7.00 -9.73 9.26
N SER A 166 6.27 -10.37 8.32
CA SER A 166 5.50 -11.60 8.59
C SER A 166 6.32 -12.90 8.47
N LYS A 167 7.43 -12.88 7.72
CA LYS A 167 8.22 -14.08 7.40
C LYS A 167 9.50 -14.22 8.20
N ALA A 168 10.12 -13.13 8.63
CA ALA A 168 11.33 -13.18 9.43
C ALA A 168 11.04 -13.77 10.82
N ARG A 169 11.90 -14.68 11.26
CA ARG A 169 11.95 -15.15 12.64
C ARG A 169 12.76 -14.13 13.47
N ASP A 170 12.73 -14.29 14.79
CA ASP A 170 13.52 -13.45 15.69
C ASP A 170 14.98 -13.37 15.22
N ASP A 171 15.50 -12.15 15.08
CA ASP A 171 16.85 -11.82 14.63
C ASP A 171 17.25 -12.35 13.22
N GLU A 172 16.33 -12.84 12.42
CA GLU A 172 16.62 -13.32 11.07
C GLU A 172 16.77 -12.15 10.07
N HIS A 173 17.86 -12.12 9.32
CA HIS A 173 18.10 -11.12 8.28
C HIS A 173 17.36 -11.41 6.97
N ILE A 174 17.08 -10.37 6.19
CA ILE A 174 16.37 -10.47 4.89
C ILE A 174 16.99 -11.52 3.97
N HIS A 175 18.31 -11.62 3.91
CA HIS A 175 19.00 -12.59 3.05
C HIS A 175 18.75 -14.05 3.49
N ALA A 176 18.61 -14.33 4.79
CA ALA A 176 18.28 -15.66 5.28
C ALA A 176 16.82 -16.02 4.95
N VAL A 177 15.88 -15.06 5.11
CA VAL A 177 14.49 -15.23 4.67
C VAL A 177 14.44 -15.51 3.16
N ALA A 178 15.21 -14.77 2.35
CA ALA A 178 15.26 -14.97 0.90
C ALA A 178 15.73 -16.38 0.53
N VAL A 179 16.73 -16.94 1.22
CA VAL A 179 17.17 -18.33 1.03
C VAL A 179 16.03 -19.30 1.30
N ARG A 180 15.34 -19.14 2.42
CA ARG A 180 14.22 -20.01 2.82
C ARG A 180 13.04 -19.92 1.83
N GLU A 181 12.64 -18.73 1.43
CA GLU A 181 11.58 -18.57 0.43
C GLU A 181 12.00 -19.15 -0.93
N MET A 182 13.29 -19.07 -1.28
CA MET A 182 13.82 -19.71 -2.49
C MET A 182 13.80 -21.24 -2.38
N GLN A 183 14.16 -21.80 -1.22
CA GLN A 183 14.04 -23.23 -0.94
C GLN A 183 12.59 -23.70 -1.15
N HIS A 184 11.62 -23.00 -0.57
CA HIS A 184 10.20 -23.30 -0.74
C HIS A 184 9.77 -23.22 -2.21
N ARG A 185 10.19 -22.17 -2.91
CA ARG A 185 9.86 -21.95 -4.34
C ARG A 185 10.40 -23.04 -5.26
N LEU A 186 11.56 -23.58 -4.94
CA LEU A 186 12.21 -24.63 -5.71
C LEU A 186 11.83 -26.06 -5.26
N GLY A 187 11.01 -26.18 -4.22
CA GLY A 187 10.48 -27.46 -3.76
C GLY A 187 11.46 -28.28 -2.92
N TYR A 188 12.35 -27.65 -2.17
CA TYR A 188 13.05 -28.27 -1.04
C TYR A 188 12.10 -28.46 0.15
N SER A 189 12.55 -29.14 1.21
CA SER A 189 11.73 -29.29 2.43
C SER A 189 11.31 -27.91 2.99
N THR A 190 10.04 -27.79 3.38
CA THR A 190 9.47 -26.56 3.96
C THR A 190 9.38 -26.62 5.49
N THR A 191 9.50 -27.83 6.08
CA THR A 191 9.39 -28.06 7.52
C THR A 191 10.73 -28.02 8.24
N SER A 192 11.82 -28.41 7.56
CA SER A 192 13.17 -28.40 8.11
C SER A 192 14.16 -27.71 7.18
N ASN A 193 14.69 -26.56 7.64
CA ASN A 193 15.76 -25.85 6.90
C ASN A 193 17.01 -26.70 6.79
N LEU A 194 17.31 -27.53 7.81
CA LEU A 194 18.45 -28.42 7.83
C LEU A 194 18.35 -29.49 6.74
N VAL A 195 17.17 -30.08 6.59
CA VAL A 195 16.91 -31.06 5.51
C VAL A 195 17.04 -30.38 4.15
N ALA A 196 16.45 -29.16 3.97
CA ALA A 196 16.56 -28.42 2.72
C ALA A 196 18.02 -28.11 2.32
N GLU A 197 18.87 -27.79 3.29
CA GLU A 197 20.31 -27.59 3.05
C GLU A 197 21.04 -28.87 2.63
N TYR A 198 20.67 -30.00 3.24
CA TYR A 198 21.25 -31.28 2.88
C TYR A 198 20.72 -31.80 1.55
N GLU A 199 19.48 -31.55 1.18
CA GLU A 199 18.98 -31.80 -0.18
C GLU A 199 19.87 -31.12 -1.22
N LEU A 200 20.16 -29.83 -1.02
CA LEU A 200 21.06 -29.07 -1.89
C LEU A 200 22.46 -29.66 -1.91
N LYS A 201 23.00 -30.05 -0.75
CA LYS A 201 24.30 -30.70 -0.66
C LYS A 201 24.34 -32.00 -1.45
N LEU A 202 23.32 -32.87 -1.34
CA LEU A 202 23.18 -34.09 -2.10
C LEU A 202 23.12 -33.85 -3.62
N GLU A 203 22.45 -32.76 -4.04
CA GLU A 203 22.43 -32.32 -5.45
C GLU A 203 23.83 -31.94 -5.94
N LEU A 204 24.57 -31.15 -5.15
CA LEU A 204 25.91 -30.68 -5.48
C LEU A 204 26.92 -31.86 -5.54
N GLU A 205 26.74 -32.89 -4.71
CA GLU A 205 27.54 -34.09 -4.67
C GLU A 205 27.10 -35.15 -5.72
N GLY A 206 26.00 -34.92 -6.45
CA GLY A 206 25.44 -35.86 -7.44
C GLY A 206 24.75 -37.07 -6.81
N LEU A 207 24.46 -37.03 -5.51
CA LEU A 207 23.87 -38.12 -4.73
C LEU A 207 22.35 -38.07 -4.61
N HIS A 208 21.72 -36.99 -5.06
CA HIS A 208 20.29 -36.73 -4.86
C HIS A 208 19.40 -37.84 -5.49
N SER A 209 19.73 -38.35 -6.70
CA SER A 209 18.96 -39.43 -7.32
C SER A 209 19.04 -40.72 -6.51
N ALA A 210 20.24 -41.09 -6.07
CA ALA A 210 20.46 -42.27 -5.22
C ALA A 210 19.74 -42.13 -3.87
N PHE A 211 19.70 -40.93 -3.30
CA PHE A 211 18.91 -40.61 -2.09
C PHE A 211 17.40 -40.85 -2.31
N MET A 212 16.85 -40.39 -3.42
CA MET A 212 15.43 -40.58 -3.75
C MET A 212 15.05 -42.07 -3.85
N ASP A 213 15.92 -42.85 -4.46
CA ASP A 213 15.74 -44.31 -4.55
C ASP A 213 15.78 -44.97 -3.16
N LYS A 214 16.70 -44.55 -2.28
CA LYS A 214 16.79 -45.06 -0.90
C LYS A 214 15.58 -44.67 -0.06
N VAL A 215 15.08 -43.42 -0.19
CA VAL A 215 13.84 -42.99 0.47
C VAL A 215 12.69 -43.91 0.08
N SER A 216 12.51 -44.15 -1.21
CA SER A 216 11.43 -45.01 -1.72
C SER A 216 11.55 -46.44 -1.24
N ALA A 217 12.79 -46.98 -1.17
CA ALA A 217 13.06 -48.34 -0.69
C ALA A 217 12.82 -48.49 0.84
N VAL A 218 13.22 -47.48 1.64
CA VAL A 218 13.11 -47.53 3.11
C VAL A 218 11.68 -47.25 3.57
N HIS A 219 11.01 -46.27 2.97
CA HIS A 219 9.72 -45.76 3.47
C HIS A 219 8.50 -46.16 2.63
N GLY A 220 8.70 -46.76 1.45
CA GLY A 220 7.63 -47.17 0.54
C GLY A 220 6.86 -45.98 -0.06
N LYS A 221 7.36 -44.75 0.09
CA LYS A 221 6.77 -43.51 -0.40
C LYS A 221 7.84 -42.60 -1.03
N PRO A 222 7.51 -41.82 -2.05
CA PRO A 222 8.45 -40.88 -2.62
C PRO A 222 8.73 -39.71 -1.64
N TRP A 223 9.95 -39.17 -1.72
CA TRP A 223 10.40 -38.07 -0.86
C TRP A 223 9.46 -36.84 -0.90
N SER A 224 8.87 -36.54 -2.05
CA SER A 224 7.90 -35.45 -2.21
C SER A 224 6.68 -35.53 -1.28
N GLN A 225 6.33 -36.71 -0.78
CA GLN A 225 5.24 -36.91 0.19
C GLN A 225 5.72 -36.86 1.65
N LEU A 226 7.01 -36.99 1.90
CA LEU A 226 7.59 -37.11 3.24
C LEU A 226 8.30 -35.85 3.71
N LYS A 227 8.92 -35.12 2.79
CA LYS A 227 9.81 -33.99 3.07
C LYS A 227 9.16 -32.83 3.83
N ASP A 228 7.84 -32.69 3.77
CA ASP A 228 7.08 -31.60 4.40
C ASP A 228 6.26 -32.07 5.61
N SER A 229 6.50 -33.30 6.08
CA SER A 229 5.91 -33.84 7.30
C SER A 229 6.66 -33.39 8.55
N GLN A 230 6.04 -33.51 9.72
CA GLN A 230 6.70 -33.25 11.01
C GLN A 230 7.86 -34.20 11.29
N LEU A 231 7.89 -35.38 10.65
CA LEU A 231 8.93 -36.40 10.77
C LEU A 231 9.93 -36.35 9.60
N ALA A 232 10.01 -35.24 8.88
CA ALA A 232 10.88 -35.10 7.71
C ALA A 232 12.34 -35.38 8.04
N GLU A 233 12.84 -34.94 9.19
CA GLU A 233 14.21 -35.20 9.64
C GLU A 233 14.46 -36.69 9.91
N ASP A 234 13.51 -37.39 10.53
CA ASP A 234 13.63 -38.84 10.82
C ASP A 234 13.63 -39.65 9.52
N TYR A 235 12.73 -39.33 8.58
CA TYR A 235 12.70 -39.95 7.27
C TYR A 235 13.98 -39.71 6.48
N PHE A 236 14.49 -38.47 6.54
CA PHE A 236 15.75 -38.09 5.91
C PHE A 236 16.91 -38.87 6.51
N SER A 237 16.98 -38.93 7.85
CA SER A 237 18.06 -39.65 8.58
C SER A 237 18.10 -41.13 8.24
N ALA A 238 16.96 -41.80 8.24
CA ALA A 238 16.89 -43.23 7.87
C ALA A 238 17.32 -43.48 6.41
N ALA A 239 16.97 -42.58 5.49
CA ALA A 239 17.41 -42.68 4.10
C ALA A 239 18.91 -42.39 3.95
N MET A 240 19.49 -41.48 4.73
CA MET A 240 20.91 -41.18 4.74
C MET A 240 21.73 -42.38 5.28
N HIS A 241 21.24 -43.06 6.32
CA HIS A 241 21.84 -44.34 6.77
C HIS A 241 21.86 -45.38 5.65
N ALA A 242 20.75 -45.55 4.91
CA ALA A 242 20.68 -46.48 3.79
C ALA A 242 21.56 -46.08 2.59
N LEU A 243 21.83 -44.79 2.41
CA LEU A 243 22.66 -44.24 1.33
C LEU A 243 24.17 -44.32 1.66
N GLN A 244 24.54 -43.96 2.89
CA GLN A 244 25.93 -43.86 3.35
C GLN A 244 26.08 -44.54 4.72
N PRO A 245 25.99 -45.91 4.81
CA PRO A 245 26.00 -46.64 6.08
C PRO A 245 27.34 -46.52 6.82
N ASP A 246 28.44 -46.33 6.11
CA ASP A 246 29.76 -46.12 6.73
C ASP A 246 29.85 -44.78 7.48
N LEU A 247 29.12 -43.78 7.03
CA LEU A 247 29.08 -42.43 7.64
C LEU A 247 27.99 -42.34 8.71
N PHE A 248 26.83 -42.92 8.44
CA PHE A 248 25.66 -42.91 9.33
C PHE A 248 25.34 -44.35 9.73
N ARG A 249 25.84 -44.77 10.90
CA ARG A 249 25.85 -46.18 11.33
C ARG A 249 24.48 -46.77 11.67
N ASP A 250 23.52 -45.92 12.00
CA ASP A 250 22.13 -46.29 12.32
C ASP A 250 21.15 -45.24 11.77
N PRO A 251 19.85 -45.58 11.71
CA PRO A 251 18.84 -44.69 11.13
C PRO A 251 18.69 -43.29 11.76
N MET A 252 19.18 -43.11 13.00
CA MET A 252 19.11 -41.81 13.69
C MET A 252 20.43 -41.05 13.67
N SER A 253 21.52 -41.66 13.20
CA SER A 253 22.86 -41.06 13.24
C SER A 253 22.96 -39.70 12.61
N TRP A 254 22.21 -39.41 11.54
CA TRP A 254 22.23 -38.11 10.89
C TRP A 254 21.54 -37.06 11.78
N VAL A 255 20.35 -37.32 12.34
CA VAL A 255 19.64 -36.45 13.29
C VAL A 255 20.50 -36.26 14.54
N ASP A 256 21.03 -37.33 15.13
CA ASP A 256 21.83 -37.27 16.36
C ASP A 256 23.11 -36.45 16.18
N SER A 257 23.75 -36.56 15.03
CA SER A 257 24.94 -35.76 14.69
C SER A 257 24.63 -34.27 14.59
N ARG A 258 23.34 -33.91 14.45
CA ARG A 258 22.84 -32.55 14.34
C ARG A 258 22.13 -32.06 15.60
N SER A 259 21.73 -32.99 16.51
CA SER A 259 21.13 -32.64 17.78
C SER A 259 22.12 -31.80 18.61
N GLY A 260 21.77 -30.54 18.88
CA GLY A 260 22.65 -29.58 19.55
C GLY A 260 23.53 -28.73 18.62
N SER A 261 23.67 -29.05 17.34
CA SER A 261 24.16 -28.07 16.39
C SER A 261 23.02 -27.08 16.12
N ARG A 262 23.03 -25.95 16.82
CA ARG A 262 22.24 -24.81 16.43
C ARG A 262 22.76 -24.31 15.07
N PHE A 263 22.29 -24.94 14.00
CA PHE A 263 22.46 -24.44 12.63
C PHE A 263 21.56 -23.23 12.36
N GLU A 264 21.14 -22.58 13.41
CA GLU A 264 20.65 -21.20 13.40
C GLU A 264 21.83 -20.21 13.37
N GLY A 265 22.96 -20.63 12.81
CA GLY A 265 24.08 -19.74 12.53
C GLY A 265 23.58 -18.65 11.58
N LYS A 266 23.68 -17.40 12.01
CA LYS A 266 23.42 -16.22 11.16
C LYS A 266 24.28 -16.38 9.91
N ARG A 267 23.68 -16.81 8.78
CA ARG A 267 24.39 -16.84 7.50
C ARG A 267 24.86 -15.44 7.16
N SER A 268 26.08 -15.32 6.69
CA SER A 268 26.52 -14.10 6.06
C SER A 268 25.74 -13.85 4.77
N ALA A 269 25.64 -12.60 4.34
CA ALA A 269 24.99 -12.25 3.08
C ALA A 269 25.63 -12.97 1.88
N ASP A 270 26.95 -13.17 1.89
CA ASP A 270 27.68 -13.86 0.83
C ASP A 270 27.35 -15.36 0.78
N GLU A 271 27.26 -16.03 1.92
CA GLU A 271 26.84 -17.44 2.01
C GLU A 271 25.38 -17.62 1.55
N ALA A 272 24.51 -16.66 1.87
CA ALA A 272 23.13 -16.67 1.42
C ALA A 272 23.03 -16.56 -0.11
N VAL A 273 23.74 -15.62 -0.73
CA VAL A 273 23.77 -15.46 -2.19
C VAL A 273 24.39 -16.68 -2.85
N GLN A 274 25.44 -17.27 -2.27
CA GLN A 274 26.05 -18.50 -2.76
C GLN A 274 25.05 -19.67 -2.75
N ALA A 275 24.28 -19.83 -1.67
CA ALA A 275 23.26 -20.86 -1.58
C ALA A 275 22.17 -20.67 -2.65
N ILE A 276 21.70 -19.43 -2.86
CA ILE A 276 20.74 -19.12 -3.92
C ILE A 276 21.32 -19.44 -5.30
N GLU A 277 22.57 -19.06 -5.58
CA GLU A 277 23.26 -19.38 -6.83
C GLU A 277 23.33 -20.87 -7.08
N GLN A 278 23.70 -21.64 -6.08
CA GLN A 278 23.77 -23.10 -6.14
C GLN A 278 22.39 -23.72 -6.42
N MET A 279 21.35 -23.31 -5.67
CA MET A 279 19.97 -23.77 -5.90
C MET A 279 19.48 -23.44 -7.31
N MET A 280 19.77 -22.24 -7.81
CA MET A 280 19.40 -21.85 -9.18
C MET A 280 20.13 -22.70 -10.22
N THR A 281 21.41 -22.99 -10.01
CA THR A 281 22.20 -23.81 -10.92
C THR A 281 21.66 -25.23 -11.00
N GLN A 282 21.22 -25.79 -9.88
CA GLN A 282 20.70 -27.16 -9.82
C GLN A 282 19.28 -27.28 -10.38
N ARG A 283 18.36 -26.41 -9.95
CA ARG A 283 16.93 -26.61 -10.22
C ARG A 283 16.32 -25.66 -11.28
N CYS A 284 16.97 -24.53 -11.58
CA CYS A 284 16.45 -23.55 -12.55
C CYS A 284 17.58 -22.83 -13.32
N PRO A 285 18.46 -23.58 -14.00
CA PRO A 285 19.59 -22.99 -14.72
C PRO A 285 19.12 -21.99 -15.79
N GLY A 286 19.85 -20.89 -15.94
CA GLY A 286 19.57 -19.86 -16.94
C GLY A 286 18.48 -18.85 -16.59
N ARG A 287 17.78 -19.02 -15.48
CA ARG A 287 16.75 -18.06 -15.03
C ARG A 287 17.34 -16.82 -14.38
N THR A 288 16.56 -15.75 -14.41
CA THR A 288 16.82 -14.50 -13.68
C THR A 288 15.84 -14.38 -12.53
N LEU A 289 16.37 -14.31 -11.30
CA LEU A 289 15.58 -14.26 -10.07
C LEU A 289 15.29 -12.82 -9.65
N PHE A 290 14.05 -12.55 -9.27
CA PHE A 290 13.61 -11.32 -8.64
C PHE A 290 13.16 -11.62 -7.20
N ILE A 291 13.88 -11.10 -6.22
CA ILE A 291 13.54 -11.17 -4.80
C ILE A 291 12.74 -9.91 -4.47
N VAL A 292 11.43 -10.05 -4.24
CA VAL A 292 10.54 -8.92 -3.96
C VAL A 292 10.17 -8.95 -2.49
N VAL A 293 10.57 -7.91 -1.77
CA VAL A 293 10.44 -7.83 -0.31
C VAL A 293 9.64 -6.59 0.08
N ASP A 294 8.53 -6.79 0.77
CA ASP A 294 7.73 -5.69 1.32
C ASP A 294 8.17 -5.27 2.72
N GLU A 295 7.84 -4.04 3.09
CA GLU A 295 8.07 -3.43 4.41
C GLU A 295 9.53 -3.36 4.89
N VAL A 296 10.48 -3.37 3.96
CA VAL A 296 11.92 -3.34 4.27
C VAL A 296 12.31 -2.15 5.13
N SER A 297 11.75 -0.95 4.86
CA SER A 297 12.09 0.25 5.64
C SER A 297 11.68 0.15 7.11
N GLN A 298 10.57 -0.50 7.41
CA GLN A 298 10.11 -0.74 8.78
C GLN A 298 10.98 -1.79 9.47
N TYR A 299 11.32 -2.85 8.73
CA TYR A 299 12.10 -3.96 9.25
C TYR A 299 13.54 -3.55 9.64
N VAL A 300 14.15 -2.60 8.92
CA VAL A 300 15.49 -2.08 9.22
C VAL A 300 15.46 -0.79 10.06
N HIS A 301 14.25 -0.27 10.39
CA HIS A 301 14.12 0.95 11.18
C HIS A 301 14.70 0.74 12.57
N ASP A 302 15.55 1.67 13.02
CA ASP A 302 16.22 1.67 14.31
C ASP A 302 17.10 0.43 14.63
N ASP A 303 17.36 -0.42 13.64
CA ASP A 303 18.22 -1.59 13.75
C ASP A 303 19.42 -1.50 12.80
N ASN A 304 20.57 -1.09 13.33
CA ASN A 304 21.79 -0.96 12.54
C ASN A 304 22.34 -2.31 12.02
N ASP A 305 22.12 -3.41 12.73
CA ASP A 305 22.59 -4.73 12.30
C ASP A 305 21.80 -5.21 11.08
N ARG A 306 20.47 -5.07 11.11
CA ARG A 306 19.60 -5.36 9.96
C ARG A 306 19.91 -4.45 8.76
N LEU A 307 20.21 -3.18 9.02
CA LEU A 307 20.59 -2.23 7.97
C LEU A 307 21.90 -2.62 7.29
N LEU A 308 22.93 -2.96 8.07
CA LEU A 308 24.23 -3.41 7.57
C LEU A 308 24.11 -4.75 6.83
N ALA A 309 23.30 -5.67 7.36
CA ALA A 309 23.01 -6.94 6.70
C ALA A 309 22.36 -6.75 5.33
N LEU A 310 21.40 -5.80 5.20
CA LEU A 310 20.81 -5.46 3.90
C LEU A 310 21.83 -4.86 2.93
N GLN A 311 22.69 -3.94 3.40
CA GLN A 311 23.77 -3.39 2.56
C GLN A 311 24.70 -4.48 2.05
N SER A 312 25.13 -5.39 2.95
CA SER A 312 25.98 -6.53 2.61
C SER A 312 25.31 -7.48 1.62
N PHE A 313 24.00 -7.68 1.74
CA PHE A 313 23.23 -8.51 0.83
C PHE A 313 23.21 -7.93 -0.60
N VAL A 314 22.91 -6.63 -0.74
CA VAL A 314 22.94 -5.95 -2.06
C VAL A 314 24.35 -6.02 -2.67
N GLU A 315 25.39 -5.84 -1.86
CA GLU A 315 26.78 -5.93 -2.33
C GLU A 315 27.13 -7.34 -2.78
N ALA A 316 26.71 -8.38 -2.04
CA ALA A 316 26.93 -9.76 -2.43
C ALA A 316 26.21 -10.13 -3.74
N LEU A 317 24.98 -9.63 -3.94
CA LEU A 317 24.24 -9.80 -5.21
C LEU A 317 24.99 -9.19 -6.39
N LYS A 318 25.56 -7.99 -6.20
CA LYS A 318 26.37 -7.30 -7.20
C LYS A 318 27.60 -8.10 -7.59
N GLN A 319 28.35 -8.62 -6.60
CA GLN A 319 29.64 -9.27 -6.84
C GLN A 319 29.49 -10.66 -7.46
N ARG A 320 28.54 -11.47 -6.98
CA ARG A 320 28.42 -12.88 -7.38
C ARG A 320 27.57 -13.08 -8.63
N MET A 321 26.38 -12.50 -8.65
CA MET A 321 25.36 -12.94 -9.61
C MET A 321 25.22 -12.04 -10.85
N LYS A 322 25.93 -10.93 -10.94
CA LYS A 322 26.11 -10.07 -12.14
C LYS A 322 24.83 -9.87 -12.98
N GLY A 323 23.73 -9.47 -12.34
CA GLY A 323 22.44 -9.23 -12.99
C GLY A 323 21.53 -10.44 -13.16
N LYS A 324 21.84 -11.60 -12.58
CA LYS A 324 20.94 -12.77 -12.55
C LYS A 324 20.03 -12.82 -11.33
N ILE A 325 20.33 -12.05 -10.28
CA ILE A 325 19.46 -11.87 -9.10
C ILE A 325 19.25 -10.39 -8.86
N TRP A 326 18.00 -10.02 -8.69
CA TRP A 326 17.53 -8.66 -8.43
C TRP A 326 16.79 -8.58 -7.11
N LEU A 327 17.01 -7.51 -6.35
CA LEU A 327 16.25 -7.19 -5.15
C LEU A 327 15.30 -6.02 -5.46
N LEU A 328 13.99 -6.21 -5.24
CA LEU A 328 12.98 -5.17 -5.27
C LEU A 328 12.47 -4.98 -3.84
N ALA A 329 12.87 -3.88 -3.21
CA ALA A 329 12.55 -3.58 -1.82
C ALA A 329 11.53 -2.43 -1.75
N THR A 330 10.54 -2.54 -0.85
CA THR A 330 9.62 -1.43 -0.61
C THR A 330 9.96 -0.67 0.66
N GLY A 331 9.64 0.62 0.67
CA GLY A 331 9.82 1.49 1.82
C GLY A 331 8.85 2.66 1.84
N GLN A 332 8.66 3.25 3.02
CA GLN A 332 7.76 4.40 3.15
C GLN A 332 8.43 5.72 2.73
N GLN A 333 9.75 5.82 2.89
CA GLN A 333 10.51 7.04 2.64
C GLN A 333 11.25 6.99 1.30
N LYS A 334 11.36 8.16 0.66
CA LYS A 334 12.32 8.36 -0.44
C LYS A 334 13.73 8.32 0.11
N LEU A 335 14.67 7.75 -0.64
CA LEU A 335 16.09 7.74 -0.27
C LEU A 335 16.81 9.08 -0.52
N GLU A 336 16.11 10.09 -1.03
CA GLU A 336 16.66 11.40 -1.39
C GLU A 336 16.31 12.50 -0.39
N GLU A 337 15.23 12.35 0.37
CA GLU A 337 14.73 13.37 1.30
C GLU A 337 15.38 13.20 2.68
N GLY A 338 16.37 14.04 2.95
CA GLY A 338 16.90 14.26 4.30
C GLY A 338 16.09 15.35 5.00
N THR A 339 15.13 15.00 5.82
CA THR A 339 14.57 15.94 6.80
C THR A 339 15.54 16.05 7.96
N GLY A 340 16.47 17.02 7.96
CA GLY A 340 17.27 17.52 9.07
C GLY A 340 17.88 16.56 10.11
N VAL A 341 17.31 15.40 10.32
CA VAL A 341 17.80 14.28 11.13
C VAL A 341 18.26 13.20 10.17
N ALA A 342 19.54 12.81 10.26
CA ALA A 342 20.13 11.76 9.42
C ALA A 342 19.42 10.42 9.69
N SER A 343 18.37 10.13 8.89
CA SER A 343 17.68 8.83 8.98
C SER A 343 18.67 7.71 8.58
N PRO A 344 18.82 6.66 9.39
CA PRO A 344 19.72 5.54 9.08
C PRO A 344 19.48 4.94 7.69
N ILE A 345 18.25 4.96 7.19
CA ILE A 345 17.87 4.43 5.88
C ILE A 345 18.52 5.17 4.70
N LEU A 346 18.95 6.43 4.90
CA LEU A 346 19.67 7.18 3.86
C LEU A 346 21.04 6.58 3.54
N LYS A 347 21.62 5.77 4.44
CA LYS A 347 22.83 4.99 4.18
C LYS A 347 22.64 3.95 3.06
N LEU A 348 21.40 3.61 2.73
CA LEU A 348 21.07 2.72 1.61
C LEU A 348 21.11 3.44 0.24
N LYS A 349 21.18 4.77 0.22
CA LYS A 349 21.08 5.57 -1.02
C LYS A 349 22.02 5.08 -2.12
N ASP A 350 23.26 4.78 -1.77
CA ASP A 350 24.26 4.37 -2.75
C ASP A 350 24.08 2.92 -3.24
N ARG A 351 23.23 2.13 -2.59
CA ARG A 351 22.93 0.74 -2.95
C ARG A 351 21.75 0.62 -3.92
N PHE A 352 20.92 1.65 -4.00
CA PHE A 352 19.75 1.71 -4.87
C PHE A 352 19.89 2.90 -5.83
N PRO A 353 20.31 2.69 -7.10
CA PRO A 353 20.61 3.78 -8.01
C PRO A 353 19.35 4.59 -8.38
N PRO A 354 19.46 5.90 -8.67
CA PRO A 354 18.30 6.77 -8.97
C PRO A 354 17.42 6.25 -10.11
N ALA A 355 18.00 5.61 -11.13
CA ALA A 355 17.26 5.05 -12.25
C ALA A 355 16.34 3.87 -11.86
N LEU A 356 16.62 3.21 -10.72
CA LEU A 356 15.89 2.07 -10.18
C LEU A 356 15.09 2.43 -8.91
N ARG A 357 14.91 3.73 -8.65
CA ARG A 357 14.02 4.20 -7.58
C ARG A 357 12.68 4.60 -8.16
N VAL A 358 11.64 4.08 -7.57
CA VAL A 358 10.24 4.34 -7.90
C VAL A 358 9.60 5.06 -6.72
N HIS A 359 8.80 6.07 -7.00
CA HIS A 359 8.03 6.76 -5.97
C HIS A 359 6.57 6.91 -6.37
N LEU A 360 5.68 6.34 -5.55
CA LEU A 360 4.24 6.47 -5.72
C LEU A 360 3.74 7.65 -4.89
N GLY A 361 3.56 8.79 -5.55
CA GLY A 361 3.20 10.07 -4.93
C GLY A 361 1.70 10.27 -4.71
N ILE A 362 1.36 11.40 -4.09
CA ILE A 362 -0.02 11.80 -3.75
C ILE A 362 -0.91 11.95 -4.99
N ALA A 363 -0.36 12.42 -6.12
CA ALA A 363 -1.11 12.59 -7.35
C ALA A 363 -1.80 11.29 -7.82
N ASN A 364 -1.19 10.14 -7.54
CA ASN A 364 -1.75 8.83 -7.89
C ASN A 364 -3.00 8.48 -7.08
N ILE A 365 -3.08 8.91 -5.82
CA ILE A 365 -4.18 8.50 -4.94
C ILE A 365 -5.51 9.11 -5.38
N ARG A 366 -5.49 10.31 -5.92
CA ARG A 366 -6.68 10.96 -6.47
C ARG A 366 -7.26 10.15 -7.62
N ASP A 367 -6.41 9.78 -8.59
CA ASP A 367 -6.80 8.94 -9.72
C ASP A 367 -7.31 7.58 -9.26
N VAL A 368 -6.66 6.98 -8.25
CA VAL A 368 -7.10 5.70 -7.67
C VAL A 368 -8.47 5.84 -7.01
N VAL A 369 -8.69 6.88 -6.21
CA VAL A 369 -9.99 7.16 -5.57
C VAL A 369 -11.07 7.32 -6.63
N HIS A 370 -10.81 8.14 -7.67
CA HIS A 370 -11.74 8.34 -8.76
C HIS A 370 -12.06 7.03 -9.48
N LYS A 371 -11.06 6.36 -10.04
CA LYS A 371 -11.25 5.19 -10.92
C LYS A 371 -11.75 3.95 -10.16
N ARG A 372 -11.36 3.78 -8.90
CA ARG A 372 -11.71 2.59 -8.11
C ARG A 372 -13.03 2.74 -7.35
N LEU A 373 -13.31 3.94 -6.80
CA LEU A 373 -14.49 4.16 -5.96
C LEU A 373 -15.51 5.11 -6.58
N LEU A 374 -15.08 6.27 -7.08
CA LEU A 374 -15.95 7.39 -7.43
C LEU A 374 -16.25 7.52 -8.92
N ARG A 375 -15.96 6.50 -9.73
CA ARG A 375 -16.22 6.54 -11.18
C ARG A 375 -17.70 6.68 -11.47
N LYS A 376 -18.06 7.74 -12.21
CA LYS A 376 -19.44 8.08 -12.53
C LYS A 376 -19.93 7.31 -13.77
N LYS A 377 -21.22 7.08 -13.83
CA LYS A 377 -21.89 6.65 -15.06
C LYS A 377 -21.77 7.77 -16.10
N LYS A 378 -21.30 7.45 -17.29
CA LYS A 378 -21.07 8.44 -18.37
C LYS A 378 -22.28 9.32 -18.67
N LEU A 379 -23.49 8.75 -18.55
CA LEU A 379 -24.74 9.48 -18.80
C LEU A 379 -25.03 10.58 -17.77
N LEU A 380 -24.45 10.47 -16.56
CA LEU A 380 -24.68 11.40 -15.47
C LEU A 380 -23.53 12.40 -15.25
N GLU A 381 -22.45 12.28 -16.03
CA GLU A 381 -21.34 13.24 -15.98
C GLU A 381 -21.78 14.64 -16.45
N SER A 382 -22.69 14.73 -17.45
CA SER A 382 -23.25 16.00 -17.92
C SER A 382 -24.00 16.75 -16.83
N ASP A 383 -24.79 16.03 -16.02
CA ASP A 383 -25.58 16.63 -14.95
C ASP A 383 -24.66 17.22 -13.86
N LEU A 384 -23.56 16.52 -13.55
CA LEU A 384 -22.54 17.04 -12.62
C LEU A 384 -21.78 18.25 -13.19
N LYS A 385 -21.54 18.30 -14.50
CA LYS A 385 -20.95 19.47 -15.16
C LYS A 385 -21.87 20.68 -15.10
N GLU A 386 -23.16 20.50 -15.37
CA GLU A 386 -24.15 21.56 -15.21
C GLU A 386 -24.22 22.07 -13.77
N LEU A 387 -24.20 21.15 -12.81
CA LEU A 387 -24.16 21.49 -11.37
C LEU A 387 -22.90 22.30 -11.02
N PHE A 388 -21.72 21.90 -11.55
CA PHE A 388 -20.49 22.66 -11.38
C PHE A 388 -20.59 24.07 -11.94
N HIS A 389 -21.09 24.22 -13.17
CA HIS A 389 -21.22 25.55 -13.78
C HIS A 389 -22.20 26.47 -13.05
N ALA A 390 -23.30 25.89 -12.54
CA ALA A 390 -24.28 26.67 -11.74
C ALA A 390 -23.69 27.21 -10.43
N HIS A 391 -22.68 26.52 -9.84
CA HIS A 391 -22.11 26.90 -8.54
C HIS A 391 -20.61 27.25 -8.59
N ARG A 392 -20.03 27.47 -9.77
CA ARG A 392 -18.59 27.69 -9.97
C ARG A 392 -18.02 28.82 -9.08
N SER A 393 -18.71 29.94 -8.98
CA SER A 393 -18.26 31.08 -8.17
C SER A 393 -18.22 30.75 -6.67
N GLU A 394 -19.18 30.01 -6.19
CA GLU A 394 -19.24 29.57 -4.80
C GLU A 394 -18.16 28.53 -4.49
N LEU A 395 -17.96 27.57 -5.37
CA LEU A 395 -16.93 26.55 -5.23
C LEU A 395 -15.52 27.14 -5.10
N SER A 396 -15.23 28.24 -5.81
CA SER A 396 -13.96 28.96 -5.69
C SER A 396 -13.75 29.55 -4.28
N LEU A 397 -14.83 29.96 -3.59
CA LEU A 397 -14.76 30.49 -2.23
C LEU A 397 -14.51 29.40 -1.19
N TYR A 398 -15.01 28.19 -1.44
CA TYR A 398 -14.95 27.07 -0.49
C TYR A 398 -13.83 26.05 -0.80
N ALA A 399 -13.00 26.33 -1.83
CA ALA A 399 -11.84 25.48 -2.14
C ALA A 399 -10.85 25.48 -0.97
N TYR A 400 -10.44 24.29 -0.55
CA TYR A 400 -9.37 24.12 0.42
C TYR A 400 -8.07 24.71 -0.15
N ARG A 401 -7.39 25.57 0.59
CA ARG A 401 -6.21 26.37 0.16
C ARG A 401 -6.47 27.42 -0.93
N GLY A 402 -7.71 27.64 -1.33
CA GLY A 402 -8.04 28.65 -2.36
C GLY A 402 -7.67 28.27 -3.78
N ASP A 403 -7.42 26.98 -4.04
CA ASP A 403 -7.10 26.46 -5.37
C ASP A 403 -8.28 26.61 -6.33
N GLU A 404 -8.00 26.87 -7.61
CA GLU A 404 -9.04 26.87 -8.65
C GLU A 404 -9.51 25.43 -8.90
N ILE A 405 -10.83 25.22 -8.80
CA ILE A 405 -11.44 23.91 -9.06
C ILE A 405 -11.81 23.84 -10.54
N SER A 406 -11.24 22.88 -11.28
CA SER A 406 -11.66 22.59 -12.65
C SER A 406 -12.94 21.76 -12.69
N GLU A 407 -13.69 21.84 -13.81
CA GLU A 407 -14.85 20.99 -14.06
C GLU A 407 -14.52 19.50 -13.94
N THR A 408 -13.41 19.09 -14.56
CA THR A 408 -12.95 17.69 -14.53
C THR A 408 -12.64 17.26 -13.10
N ASP A 409 -11.93 18.10 -12.35
CA ASP A 409 -11.58 17.80 -10.97
C ASP A 409 -12.82 17.63 -10.08
N PHE A 410 -13.81 18.50 -10.24
CA PHE A 410 -15.07 18.40 -9.51
C PHE A 410 -15.81 17.10 -9.85
N VAL A 411 -16.00 16.81 -11.14
CA VAL A 411 -16.73 15.60 -11.58
C VAL A 411 -16.04 14.33 -11.09
N GLU A 412 -14.71 14.25 -11.17
CA GLU A 412 -13.94 13.07 -10.77
C GLU A 412 -14.11 12.73 -9.29
N VAL A 413 -14.07 13.72 -8.40
CA VAL A 413 -14.04 13.46 -6.95
C VAL A 413 -15.36 13.74 -6.21
N TYR A 414 -16.37 14.31 -6.88
CA TYR A 414 -17.68 14.52 -6.26
C TYR A 414 -18.18 13.21 -5.58
N PRO A 415 -18.71 13.20 -4.36
CA PRO A 415 -19.22 14.32 -3.56
C PRO A 415 -18.19 15.00 -2.64
N MET A 416 -16.89 14.85 -2.88
CA MET A 416 -15.85 15.63 -2.22
C MET A 416 -15.46 16.84 -3.08
N LEU A 417 -14.87 17.85 -2.45
CA LEU A 417 -14.13 18.87 -3.18
C LEU A 417 -12.68 18.39 -3.43
N PRO A 418 -12.06 18.74 -4.56
CA PRO A 418 -10.74 18.25 -4.95
C PRO A 418 -9.64 18.41 -3.89
N GLY A 419 -9.59 19.56 -3.21
CA GLY A 419 -8.63 19.82 -2.15
C GLY A 419 -8.81 18.97 -0.88
N HIS A 420 -9.98 18.39 -0.67
CA HIS A 420 -10.27 17.57 0.51
C HIS A 420 -9.50 16.24 0.52
N ILE A 421 -9.06 15.73 -0.63
CA ILE A 421 -8.20 14.53 -0.67
C ILE A 421 -6.85 14.81 0.01
N GLY A 422 -6.24 15.95 -0.31
CA GLY A 422 -5.00 16.38 0.35
C GLY A 422 -5.19 16.57 1.86
N LEU A 423 -6.28 17.23 2.26
CA LEU A 423 -6.63 17.41 3.68
C LEU A 423 -6.80 16.08 4.42
N LEU A 424 -7.45 15.09 3.82
CA LEU A 424 -7.62 13.76 4.40
C LEU A 424 -6.29 13.03 4.59
N LEU A 425 -5.38 13.16 3.63
CA LEU A 425 -4.04 12.59 3.74
C LEU A 425 -3.24 13.26 4.85
N ASP A 426 -3.32 14.59 4.97
CA ASP A 426 -2.67 15.33 6.04
C ASP A 426 -3.23 14.94 7.42
N ILE A 427 -4.56 14.81 7.56
CA ILE A 427 -5.23 14.34 8.78
C ILE A 427 -4.77 12.93 9.15
N THR A 428 -4.78 11.99 8.21
CA THR A 428 -4.37 10.61 8.48
C THR A 428 -2.88 10.52 8.85
N THR A 429 -2.05 11.38 8.29
CA THR A 429 -0.63 11.49 8.64
C THR A 429 -0.45 12.08 10.04
N GLY A 430 -1.19 13.15 10.37
CA GLY A 430 -1.19 13.77 11.70
C GLY A 430 -1.63 12.82 12.81
N LEU A 431 -2.67 12.00 12.56
CA LEU A 431 -3.09 10.96 13.50
C LEU A 431 -1.98 9.94 13.78
N ARG A 432 -1.20 9.56 12.77
CA ARG A 432 -0.08 8.62 12.92
C ARG A 432 1.06 9.19 13.76
N SER A 433 1.41 10.44 13.50
CA SER A 433 2.55 11.08 14.18
C SER A 433 2.30 11.30 15.68
N ARG A 434 1.03 11.44 16.09
CA ARG A 434 0.62 11.71 17.48
C ARG A 434 0.25 10.46 18.27
N SER A 435 -0.05 9.34 17.63
CA SER A 435 -0.48 8.12 18.31
C SER A 435 0.71 7.28 18.77
N THR A 436 0.95 7.23 20.08
CA THR A 436 1.94 6.35 20.73
C THR A 436 1.53 4.87 20.71
N ARG A 437 0.26 4.56 20.41
CA ARG A 437 -0.28 3.20 20.32
C ARG A 437 0.02 2.47 19.02
N THR A 438 0.52 3.16 17.99
CA THR A 438 0.51 2.67 16.60
C THR A 438 1.79 1.99 16.15
N GLN A 439 2.78 1.75 17.00
CA GLN A 439 3.93 0.91 16.59
C GLN A 439 3.58 -0.57 16.39
N GLY A 440 2.39 -1.02 16.85
CA GLY A 440 1.92 -2.40 16.70
C GLY A 440 0.58 -2.60 15.99
N ASP A 441 -0.22 -1.55 15.78
CA ASP A 441 -1.60 -1.68 15.28
C ASP A 441 -1.76 -1.03 13.90
N SER A 442 -1.34 -1.75 12.85
CA SER A 442 -1.58 -1.36 11.45
C SER A 442 -3.07 -1.21 11.09
N HIS A 443 -3.95 -1.66 11.99
CA HIS A 443 -5.41 -1.59 11.84
C HIS A 443 -6.04 -0.28 12.33
N ALA A 444 -5.34 0.53 13.13
CA ALA A 444 -5.92 1.73 13.74
C ALA A 444 -6.11 2.90 12.76
N ILE A 445 -5.33 2.97 11.67
CA ILE A 445 -5.42 4.04 10.69
C ILE A 445 -5.83 3.49 9.33
N ARG A 446 -7.10 3.66 9.02
CA ARG A 446 -7.72 3.20 7.78
C ARG A 446 -7.13 3.94 6.58
N GLY A 447 -6.87 3.23 5.49
CA GLY A 447 -6.48 3.83 4.22
C GLY A 447 -7.59 4.75 3.67
N LEU A 448 -7.24 5.74 2.85
CA LEU A 448 -8.19 6.71 2.31
C LEU A 448 -9.40 6.05 1.60
N LEU A 449 -9.17 4.99 0.83
CA LEU A 449 -10.26 4.26 0.16
C LEU A 449 -11.21 3.60 1.15
N GLN A 450 -10.67 3.04 2.24
CA GLN A 450 -11.48 2.44 3.30
C GLN A 450 -12.28 3.51 4.03
N LEU A 451 -11.64 4.63 4.40
CA LEU A 451 -12.30 5.77 5.04
C LEU A 451 -13.49 6.25 4.22
N LEU A 452 -13.31 6.43 2.90
CA LEU A 452 -14.40 6.84 2.01
C LEU A 452 -15.49 5.77 1.92
N GLY A 453 -15.11 4.49 1.81
CA GLY A 453 -16.06 3.38 1.83
C GLY A 453 -16.89 3.35 3.12
N ASP A 454 -16.27 3.60 4.26
CA ASP A 454 -16.95 3.65 5.56
C ASP A 454 -17.91 4.85 5.65
N LEU A 455 -17.53 6.01 5.10
CA LEU A 455 -18.44 7.16 4.98
C LEU A 455 -19.69 6.81 4.17
N PHE A 456 -19.55 6.11 3.05
CA PHE A 456 -20.69 5.68 2.25
C PHE A 456 -21.58 4.65 2.96
N ARG A 457 -20.98 3.69 3.69
CA ARG A 457 -21.72 2.63 4.41
C ARG A 457 -22.32 3.13 5.71
N GLU A 458 -21.48 3.62 6.62
CA GLU A 458 -21.87 3.93 8.01
C GLU A 458 -22.64 5.23 8.09
N ARG A 459 -22.31 6.22 7.25
CA ARG A 459 -22.99 7.54 7.21
C ARG A 459 -24.07 7.64 6.15
N LYS A 460 -24.33 6.53 5.43
CA LYS A 460 -25.39 6.44 4.41
C LYS A 460 -25.30 7.54 3.34
N LEU A 461 -24.11 8.02 3.02
CA LEU A 461 -23.91 9.09 2.05
C LEU A 461 -24.50 8.76 0.68
N ALA A 462 -24.53 7.50 0.30
CA ALA A 462 -25.15 7.06 -0.96
C ALA A 462 -26.65 7.39 -1.04
N THR A 463 -27.32 7.59 0.09
CA THR A 463 -28.76 7.88 0.17
C THR A 463 -29.08 9.39 0.21
N TYR A 464 -28.06 10.24 0.20
CA TYR A 464 -28.28 11.68 0.14
C TYR A 464 -28.51 12.15 -1.29
N GLU A 465 -29.25 13.27 -1.41
CA GLU A 465 -29.51 13.90 -2.70
C GLU A 465 -28.24 14.50 -3.32
N VAL A 466 -28.17 14.50 -4.63
CA VAL A 466 -27.11 15.16 -5.40
C VAL A 466 -27.14 16.67 -5.08
N GLY A 467 -25.96 17.28 -4.93
CA GLY A 467 -25.77 18.65 -4.42
C GLY A 467 -25.17 18.67 -3.02
N ARG A 468 -25.25 17.56 -2.27
CA ARG A 468 -24.59 17.43 -0.96
C ARG A 468 -23.12 17.06 -1.11
N LEU A 469 -22.29 17.55 -0.18
CA LEU A 469 -20.84 17.34 -0.13
C LEU A 469 -20.42 16.59 1.13
N ILE A 470 -19.30 15.91 1.06
CA ILE A 470 -18.62 15.33 2.23
C ILE A 470 -17.92 16.46 2.99
N THR A 471 -18.16 16.53 4.30
CA THR A 471 -17.62 17.53 5.20
C THR A 471 -16.75 16.91 6.27
N ILE A 472 -15.89 17.71 6.89
CA ILE A 472 -14.88 17.24 7.84
C ILE A 472 -15.48 16.66 9.13
N ASP A 473 -16.66 17.11 9.55
CA ASP A 473 -17.38 16.55 10.69
C ASP A 473 -17.84 15.10 10.45
N LEU A 474 -18.17 14.73 9.22
CA LEU A 474 -18.44 13.34 8.83
C LEU A 474 -17.18 12.47 8.90
N ILE A 475 -16.03 13.06 8.58
CA ILE A 475 -14.72 12.38 8.68
C ILE A 475 -14.38 12.10 10.15
N TYR A 476 -14.62 13.10 11.04
CA TYR A 476 -14.49 12.91 12.48
C TYR A 476 -15.30 11.71 12.95
N ASP A 477 -16.55 11.59 12.52
CA ASP A 477 -17.43 10.50 12.93
C ASP A 477 -16.90 9.09 12.60
N VAL A 478 -16.01 8.96 11.62
CA VAL A 478 -15.35 7.70 11.28
C VAL A 478 -14.00 7.55 11.99
N LEU A 479 -13.26 8.65 12.20
CA LEU A 479 -11.90 8.62 12.74
C LEU A 479 -11.77 8.88 14.24
N HIS A 480 -12.84 9.28 14.93
CA HIS A 480 -12.78 9.75 16.33
C HIS A 480 -12.14 8.74 17.29
N SER A 481 -12.31 7.43 17.05
CA SER A 481 -11.72 6.38 17.88
C SER A 481 -10.19 6.30 17.80
N ALA A 482 -9.58 6.95 16.80
CA ALA A 482 -8.13 7.01 16.62
C ALA A 482 -7.48 8.22 17.33
N LEU A 483 -8.27 9.14 17.90
CA LEU A 483 -7.78 10.27 18.67
C LEU A 483 -7.31 9.84 20.07
N ASP A 484 -6.46 10.64 20.69
CA ASP A 484 -6.03 10.41 22.07
C ASP A 484 -7.21 10.46 23.06
N ALA A 485 -7.16 9.63 24.10
CA ALA A 485 -8.27 9.47 25.05
C ALA A 485 -8.67 10.78 25.74
N ASP A 486 -7.69 11.62 26.10
CA ASP A 486 -7.94 12.91 26.75
C ASP A 486 -8.66 13.89 25.82
N VAL A 487 -8.28 13.89 24.53
CA VAL A 487 -8.92 14.68 23.48
C VAL A 487 -10.35 14.18 23.26
N GLN A 488 -10.56 12.87 23.19
CA GLN A 488 -11.90 12.28 23.06
C GLN A 488 -12.81 12.67 24.23
N MET A 489 -12.29 12.71 25.45
CA MET A 489 -13.07 13.07 26.64
C MET A 489 -13.52 14.54 26.59
N THR A 490 -12.64 15.47 26.23
CA THR A 490 -12.99 16.90 26.07
C THR A 490 -14.01 17.09 24.96
N ILE A 491 -13.83 16.42 23.83
CA ILE A 491 -14.81 16.46 22.72
C ILE A 491 -16.17 15.94 23.17
N SER A 492 -16.22 14.84 23.92
CA SER A 492 -17.48 14.29 24.45
C SER A 492 -18.23 15.29 25.31
N ARG A 493 -17.53 15.98 26.22
CA ARG A 493 -18.11 17.07 27.04
C ARG A 493 -18.64 18.22 26.18
N ALA A 494 -17.88 18.63 25.17
CA ALA A 494 -18.31 19.68 24.25
C ALA A 494 -19.56 19.28 23.45
N LEU A 495 -19.64 18.03 23.00
CA LEU A 495 -20.81 17.52 22.28
C LEU A 495 -22.04 17.39 23.18
N GLU A 496 -21.88 17.03 24.46
CA GLU A 496 -22.95 17.03 25.45
C GLU A 496 -23.50 18.45 25.69
N LEU A 497 -22.62 19.44 25.80
CA LEU A 497 -23.04 20.84 25.90
C LEU A 497 -23.84 21.28 24.66
N CYS A 498 -23.32 20.95 23.46
CA CYS A 498 -24.00 21.27 22.21
C CYS A 498 -25.40 20.62 22.11
N ALA A 499 -25.53 19.37 22.60
CA ALA A 499 -26.82 18.66 22.63
C ALA A 499 -27.78 19.30 23.64
N THR A 500 -27.30 19.71 24.82
CA THR A 500 -28.10 20.38 25.84
C THR A 500 -28.62 21.75 25.37
N GLN A 501 -27.81 22.46 24.58
CA GLN A 501 -28.19 23.74 24.02
C GLN A 501 -28.96 23.67 22.68
N GLU A 502 -29.23 22.45 22.20
CA GLU A 502 -29.87 22.19 20.90
C GLU A 502 -29.17 22.91 19.73
N HIS A 503 -27.81 22.96 19.77
CA HIS A 503 -27.01 23.74 18.80
C HIS A 503 -26.22 22.81 17.86
N PRO A 504 -26.83 22.29 16.79
CA PRO A 504 -26.20 21.29 15.90
C PRO A 504 -24.98 21.82 15.14
N LEU A 505 -24.97 23.11 14.77
CA LEU A 505 -23.80 23.71 14.08
C LEU A 505 -22.60 23.76 15.02
N MET A 506 -22.78 24.08 16.30
CA MET A 506 -21.70 24.11 17.30
C MET A 506 -21.09 22.70 17.47
N ALA A 507 -21.89 21.64 17.47
CA ALA A 507 -21.38 20.26 17.50
C ALA A 507 -20.52 19.93 16.27
N ARG A 508 -20.90 20.39 15.09
CA ARG A 508 -20.11 20.24 13.86
C ARG A 508 -18.79 21.02 13.92
N VAL A 509 -18.80 22.22 14.51
CA VAL A 509 -17.61 23.05 14.71
C VAL A 509 -16.61 22.34 15.63
N VAL A 510 -17.05 21.75 16.75
CA VAL A 510 -16.17 20.96 17.64
C VAL A 510 -15.48 19.82 16.88
N LYS A 511 -16.23 19.04 16.10
CA LYS A 511 -15.70 17.95 15.28
C LYS A 511 -14.70 18.45 14.23
N ALA A 512 -15.00 19.59 13.60
CA ALA A 512 -14.11 20.19 12.61
C ALA A 512 -12.79 20.66 13.24
N VAL A 513 -12.84 21.32 14.41
CA VAL A 513 -11.62 21.73 15.14
C VAL A 513 -10.76 20.53 15.50
N ALA A 514 -11.36 19.44 16.00
CA ALA A 514 -10.64 18.22 16.36
C ALA A 514 -9.86 17.63 15.17
N MET A 515 -10.42 17.65 13.98
CA MET A 515 -9.74 17.15 12.77
C MET A 515 -8.71 18.13 12.22
N LEU A 516 -9.01 19.43 12.20
CA LEU A 516 -8.12 20.46 11.68
C LEU A 516 -6.91 20.71 12.59
N GLU A 517 -7.02 20.44 13.89
CA GLU A 517 -5.90 20.48 14.82
C GLU A 517 -4.75 19.53 14.42
N LEU A 518 -5.07 18.43 13.78
CA LEU A 518 -4.08 17.46 13.31
C LEU A 518 -3.18 17.96 12.17
N VAL A 519 -3.60 19.05 11.51
CA VAL A 519 -2.90 19.65 10.36
C VAL A 519 -2.38 21.06 10.61
N GLN A 520 -2.36 21.51 11.86
CA GLN A 520 -1.96 22.87 12.25
C GLN A 520 -0.51 23.23 11.92
N ASP A 521 0.36 22.24 11.77
CA ASP A 521 1.74 22.44 11.30
C ASP A 521 1.82 23.03 9.89
N HIS A 522 0.77 22.83 9.09
CA HIS A 522 0.68 23.27 7.70
C HIS A 522 -0.31 24.42 7.50
N GLN A 523 -1.36 24.49 8.32
CA GLN A 523 -2.42 25.48 8.15
C GLN A 523 -3.12 25.82 9.48
N LYS A 524 -3.24 27.12 9.76
CA LYS A 524 -3.93 27.62 10.96
C LYS A 524 -5.42 27.24 10.93
N THR A 525 -5.93 26.72 12.05
CA THR A 525 -7.36 26.43 12.24
C THR A 525 -8.12 27.73 12.50
N SER A 526 -8.67 28.33 11.46
CA SER A 526 -9.44 29.59 11.51
C SER A 526 -10.95 29.35 11.31
N ALA A 527 -11.78 30.31 11.69
CA ALA A 527 -13.22 30.27 11.42
C ALA A 527 -13.53 30.15 9.91
N GLU A 528 -12.71 30.77 9.07
CA GLU A 528 -12.83 30.67 7.62
C GLU A 528 -12.53 29.26 7.11
N LEU A 529 -11.45 28.62 7.60
CA LEU A 529 -11.11 27.25 7.24
C LEU A 529 -12.19 26.27 7.71
N ILE A 530 -12.72 26.45 8.91
CA ILE A 530 -13.82 25.65 9.43
C ILE A 530 -15.06 25.80 8.55
N ALA A 531 -15.42 27.02 8.15
CA ALA A 531 -16.57 27.28 7.26
C ALA A 531 -16.39 26.58 5.90
N ARG A 532 -15.20 26.64 5.30
CA ARG A 532 -14.88 25.91 4.07
C ARG A 532 -15.01 24.40 4.24
N SER A 533 -14.55 23.87 5.36
CA SER A 533 -14.57 22.43 5.65
C SER A 533 -15.96 21.89 6.02
N LEU A 534 -16.89 22.76 6.43
CA LEU A 534 -18.27 22.45 6.78
C LEU A 534 -19.29 22.81 5.69
N TYR A 535 -18.83 23.19 4.49
CA TYR A 535 -19.71 23.48 3.34
C TYR A 535 -20.42 22.22 2.89
N THR A 536 -21.69 22.11 3.24
CA THR A 536 -22.46 20.85 3.16
C THR A 536 -23.24 20.70 1.86
N HIS A 537 -23.77 21.79 1.34
CA HIS A 537 -24.61 21.80 0.13
C HIS A 537 -24.13 22.87 -0.84
N LEU A 538 -24.16 22.56 -2.11
CA LEU A 538 -24.00 23.55 -3.16
C LEU A 538 -25.14 24.58 -3.03
N GLY A 539 -24.79 25.87 -3.06
CA GLY A 539 -25.74 26.97 -2.84
C GLY A 539 -25.99 27.31 -1.37
N GLN A 540 -25.27 26.69 -0.42
CA GLN A 540 -25.38 27.04 0.99
C GLN A 540 -24.84 28.45 1.24
N PRO A 541 -25.56 29.32 2.02
CA PRO A 541 -25.04 30.63 2.41
C PRO A 541 -23.77 30.50 3.26
N ASN A 542 -22.95 31.55 3.28
CA ASN A 542 -21.76 31.59 4.12
C ASN A 542 -22.13 31.54 5.61
N GLN A 543 -21.70 30.54 6.32
CA GLN A 543 -21.95 30.32 7.75
C GLN A 543 -20.78 30.77 8.64
N GLN A 544 -19.80 31.50 8.11
CA GLN A 544 -18.63 31.94 8.88
C GLN A 544 -19.02 32.81 10.11
N PRO A 545 -20.01 33.71 10.05
CA PRO A 545 -20.43 34.48 11.24
C PRO A 545 -20.99 33.58 12.35
N GLU A 546 -21.85 32.63 12.01
CA GLU A 546 -22.45 31.67 12.97
C GLU A 546 -21.39 30.74 13.55
N ILE A 547 -20.41 30.31 12.73
CA ILE A 547 -19.28 29.52 13.16
C ILE A 547 -18.40 30.31 14.13
N GLN A 548 -18.14 31.59 13.86
CA GLN A 548 -17.37 32.43 14.77
C GLN A 548 -18.07 32.55 16.14
N GLN A 549 -19.39 32.76 16.15
CA GLN A 549 -20.17 32.80 17.38
C GLN A 549 -20.10 31.48 18.16
N ALA A 550 -20.18 30.35 17.46
CA ALA A 550 -20.02 29.04 18.08
C ALA A 550 -18.62 28.84 18.69
N LEU A 551 -17.58 29.29 18.00
CA LEU A 551 -16.19 29.24 18.49
C LEU A 551 -16.00 30.11 19.73
N ASP A 552 -16.54 31.34 19.74
CA ASP A 552 -16.46 32.23 20.88
C ASP A 552 -17.15 31.64 22.11
N THR A 553 -18.31 31.00 21.92
CA THR A 553 -19.01 30.28 22.98
C THR A 553 -18.18 29.12 23.54
N LEU A 554 -17.60 28.28 22.68
CA LEU A 554 -16.81 27.13 23.09
C LEU A 554 -15.50 27.52 23.79
N VAL A 555 -14.89 28.63 23.40
CA VAL A 555 -13.71 29.21 24.09
C VAL A 555 -14.13 29.75 25.45
N GLY A 556 -15.28 30.43 25.55
CA GLY A 556 -15.83 30.94 26.82
C GLY A 556 -16.12 29.82 27.82
N GLU A 557 -16.50 28.64 27.37
CA GLU A 557 -16.72 27.43 28.19
C GLU A 557 -15.44 26.62 28.44
N SER A 558 -14.28 27.12 28.05
CA SER A 558 -12.96 26.45 28.19
C SER A 558 -12.89 25.08 27.56
N LEU A 559 -13.67 24.84 26.50
CA LEU A 559 -13.65 23.60 25.72
C LEU A 559 -12.71 23.70 24.51
N LEU A 560 -12.48 24.92 24.01
CA LEU A 560 -11.51 25.23 22.97
C LEU A 560 -10.50 26.27 23.48
N GLY A 561 -9.24 26.10 23.08
CA GLY A 561 -8.21 27.11 23.20
C GLY A 561 -7.98 27.83 21.87
N TYR A 562 -7.42 29.05 21.93
CA TYR A 562 -7.04 29.82 20.76
C TYR A 562 -5.61 30.35 20.88
N SER A 563 -4.85 30.25 19.82
CA SER A 563 -3.54 30.91 19.70
C SER A 563 -3.41 31.63 18.36
N GLU A 564 -2.69 32.74 18.30
CA GLU A 564 -2.47 33.47 17.05
C GLU A 564 -1.74 32.65 15.99
N LYS A 565 -0.84 31.78 16.41
CA LYS A 565 -0.03 30.94 15.52
C LYS A 565 -0.85 29.79 14.91
N ASN A 566 -1.55 29.04 15.73
CA ASN A 566 -2.17 27.76 15.32
C ASN A 566 -3.69 27.85 15.14
N GLY A 567 -4.33 28.90 15.66
CA GLY A 567 -5.78 29.05 15.67
C GLY A 567 -6.44 28.26 16.79
N TYR A 568 -7.66 27.75 16.53
CA TYR A 568 -8.46 27.00 17.50
C TYR A 568 -7.96 25.57 17.65
N LYS A 569 -7.99 25.05 18.88
CA LYS A 569 -7.62 23.67 19.24
C LYS A 569 -8.55 23.14 20.33
N ILE A 570 -8.64 21.84 20.50
CA ILE A 570 -9.30 21.22 21.64
C ILE A 570 -8.46 21.44 22.89
N GLU A 571 -9.07 21.93 23.97
CA GLU A 571 -8.36 22.11 25.24
C GLU A 571 -8.18 20.77 25.94
N SER A 572 -6.94 20.46 26.37
CA SER A 572 -6.68 19.24 27.14
C SER A 572 -6.94 19.49 28.63
N SER A 573 -7.30 18.43 29.37
CA SER A 573 -7.51 18.50 30.83
C SER A 573 -6.30 19.05 31.61
N ALA A 574 -5.09 18.93 31.07
CA ALA A 574 -3.87 19.51 31.63
C ALA A 574 -3.71 21.01 31.38
N GLY A 575 -4.51 21.62 30.51
CA GLY A 575 -4.52 23.06 30.26
C GLY A 575 -5.63 23.81 31.01
N GLN A 576 -6.44 23.10 31.79
CA GLN A 576 -7.53 23.65 32.61
C GLN A 576 -7.12 23.90 34.07
N GLU A 577 -5.93 23.49 34.53
CA GLU A 577 -5.29 23.86 35.78
C GLU A 577 -4.29 25.03 35.54
#